data_f03ebd7e1ad06d1c760593dc5994b58a
#
_entry.id   f03ebd7e1ad06d1c760593dc5994b58a
#
_cell.length_a   1.000
_cell.length_b   1.000
_cell.length_c   1.000
_cell.angle_alpha   90.00
_cell.angle_beta   90.00
_cell.angle_gamma   90.00
#
_symmetry.space_group_name_H-M   'P 1'
#
loop_
_entity.id
_entity.type
_entity.pdbx_description
1 polymer ?
#
loop_
_entity_poly.entity_id
_entity_poly.type
_entity_poly.pdbx_seq_one_letter_code
_entity_poly.pdbx_strand_id
1 'polypeptide(L)'
;MKLLKKITILLCFLSLIAFVSCSAEDKSGVKEKDNTEEGNFYPPFGDYKDKKIGSSTSGGEDLTITKVSKVSENTTKIKGYAARSYDGGAKRFDFNISKWKKTIKDGKDIKSEAANIAVEKGDDLTDISIVYYYDSSTLEITFKINYGNDYLFKGTKQP
;
A
#
# COMPACT_ATOMS: atom_id res chain seq x y z
N MET A 1 -58.02 -18.00 10.34
CA MET A 1 -57.05 -16.88 10.46
C MET A 1 -55.56 -17.29 10.56
N LYS A 2 -55.21 -18.49 10.98
CA LYS A 2 -53.77 -18.92 11.07
C LYS A 2 -53.19 -19.38 9.74
N LEU A 3 -53.99 -19.82 8.76
CA LEU A 3 -53.50 -20.29 7.46
C LEU A 3 -53.10 -19.13 6.55
N LEU A 4 -53.86 -18.02 6.55
CA LEU A 4 -53.54 -16.85 5.71
C LEU A 4 -52.22 -16.19 6.09
N LYS A 5 -51.87 -16.15 7.37
CA LYS A 5 -50.58 -15.57 7.83
C LYS A 5 -49.37 -16.38 7.35
N LYS A 6 -49.51 -17.71 7.23
CA LYS A 6 -48.42 -18.58 6.75
C LYS A 6 -48.22 -18.46 5.23
N ILE A 7 -49.27 -18.23 4.47
CA ILE A 7 -49.22 -18.04 3.02
C ILE A 7 -48.57 -16.70 2.69
N THR A 8 -48.87 -15.63 3.44
CA THR A 8 -48.29 -14.31 3.24
C THR A 8 -46.78 -14.30 3.49
N ILE A 9 -46.32 -15.03 4.51
CA ILE A 9 -44.87 -15.14 4.81
C ILE A 9 -44.15 -15.95 3.71
N LEU A 10 -44.76 -17.00 3.17
CA LEU A 10 -44.18 -17.79 2.08
C LEU A 10 -44.08 -17.00 0.80
N LEU A 11 -45.06 -16.15 0.48
CA LEU A 11 -45.02 -15.26 -0.68
C LEU A 11 -43.92 -14.17 -0.57
N CYS A 12 -43.66 -13.66 0.64
CA CYS A 12 -42.58 -12.70 0.86
C CYS A 12 -41.18 -13.33 0.68
N PHE A 13 -41.01 -14.62 0.99
CA PHE A 13 -39.73 -15.30 0.76
C PHE A 13 -39.49 -15.63 -0.72
N LEU A 14 -40.54 -15.86 -1.49
CA LEU A 14 -40.42 -16.11 -2.95
C LEU A 14 -40.12 -14.83 -3.76
N SER A 15 -40.47 -13.65 -3.24
CA SER A 15 -40.19 -12.38 -3.91
C SER A 15 -38.73 -11.88 -3.72
N LEU A 16 -37.97 -12.42 -2.76
CA LEU A 16 -36.59 -12.07 -2.50
C LEU A 16 -35.57 -12.83 -3.38
N ILE A 17 -36.01 -13.85 -4.12
CA ILE A 17 -35.14 -14.66 -4.99
C ILE A 17 -35.12 -14.11 -6.45
N ALA A 18 -36.00 -13.18 -6.80
CA ALA A 18 -36.17 -12.70 -8.16
C ALA A 18 -35.26 -11.52 -8.58
N PHE A 19 -34.34 -11.08 -7.72
CA PHE A 19 -33.44 -9.95 -8.07
C PHE A 19 -32.00 -10.36 -8.37
N VAL A 20 -31.71 -11.65 -8.57
CA VAL A 20 -30.36 -12.13 -8.93
C VAL A 20 -30.34 -12.72 -10.35
N SER A 21 -31.16 -12.25 -11.26
CA SER A 21 -31.05 -12.70 -12.64
C SER A 21 -31.58 -11.63 -13.57
N CYS A 22 -30.77 -10.61 -13.79
CA CYS A 22 -30.80 -9.86 -15.03
C CYS A 22 -29.49 -9.07 -15.14
N SER A 23 -28.50 -9.62 -15.77
CA SER A 23 -27.62 -8.84 -16.61
C SER A 23 -27.38 -9.60 -17.90
N ALA A 24 -27.99 -9.01 -18.90
CA ALA A 24 -27.90 -9.37 -20.31
C ALA A 24 -26.41 -9.43 -20.72
N GLU A 25 -26.19 -10.35 -21.61
CA GLU A 25 -25.00 -10.46 -22.45
C GLU A 25 -24.63 -9.09 -23.04
N ASP A 26 -23.44 -8.61 -22.69
CA ASP A 26 -22.70 -7.73 -23.57
C ASP A 26 -21.27 -8.25 -23.71
N LYS A 27 -21.04 -8.86 -24.87
CA LYS A 27 -19.74 -9.29 -25.36
C LYS A 27 -18.95 -8.05 -25.70
N SER A 28 -18.10 -7.55 -24.84
CA SER A 28 -16.85 -6.89 -25.25
C SER A 28 -15.98 -6.56 -24.04
N GLY A 29 -14.78 -7.12 -23.99
CA GLY A 29 -13.70 -6.71 -23.11
C GLY A 29 -13.81 -7.27 -21.71
N VAL A 30 -13.10 -8.35 -21.46
CA VAL A 30 -12.70 -8.74 -20.12
C VAL A 30 -11.91 -7.57 -19.53
N LYS A 31 -12.58 -6.67 -18.82
CA LYS A 31 -11.91 -5.77 -17.89
C LYS A 31 -11.45 -6.65 -16.75
N GLU A 32 -10.17 -7.00 -16.76
CA GLU A 32 -9.49 -7.57 -15.62
C GLU A 32 -9.82 -6.70 -14.40
N LYS A 33 -10.59 -7.24 -13.47
CA LYS A 33 -10.88 -6.57 -12.21
C LYS A 33 -9.63 -6.75 -11.34
N ASP A 34 -8.84 -5.70 -11.21
CA ASP A 34 -7.86 -5.59 -10.16
C ASP A 34 -8.62 -5.66 -8.82
N ASN A 35 -8.39 -6.70 -8.05
CA ASN A 35 -8.94 -6.83 -6.71
C ASN A 35 -8.02 -6.11 -5.73
N THR A 36 -8.59 -5.27 -4.89
CA THR A 36 -7.87 -4.59 -3.82
C THR A 36 -8.35 -5.13 -2.48
N GLU A 37 -7.42 -5.59 -1.65
CA GLU A 37 -7.66 -6.04 -0.29
C GLU A 37 -7.03 -5.07 0.72
N GLU A 38 -7.69 -4.82 1.84
CA GLU A 38 -7.14 -4.03 2.94
C GLU A 38 -6.75 -4.95 4.10
N GLY A 39 -5.56 -4.72 4.69
CA GLY A 39 -5.08 -5.53 5.80
C GLY A 39 -3.61 -5.29 6.15
N ASN A 40 -2.99 -6.30 6.74
CA ASN A 40 -1.58 -6.26 7.17
C ASN A 40 -0.63 -6.75 6.07
N PHE A 41 -0.76 -6.21 4.86
CA PHE A 41 0.04 -6.57 3.69
C PHE A 41 1.34 -5.75 3.59
N TYR A 42 2.09 -5.71 4.68
CA TYR A 42 3.33 -4.94 4.76
C TYR A 42 4.47 -5.58 3.96
N PRO A 43 5.46 -4.77 3.52
CA PRO A 43 6.68 -5.28 2.91
C PRO A 43 7.43 -6.23 3.85
N PRO A 44 8.17 -7.22 3.34
CA PRO A 44 9.04 -8.05 4.17
C PRO A 44 9.98 -7.23 5.05
N PHE A 45 10.11 -7.60 6.33
CA PHE A 45 10.99 -6.90 7.26
C PHE A 45 12.45 -7.03 6.87
N GLY A 46 13.25 -6.02 7.19
CA GLY A 46 14.68 -5.96 6.96
C GLY A 46 15.12 -4.72 6.19
N ASP A 47 16.27 -4.80 5.57
CA ASP A 47 16.93 -3.70 4.92
C ASP A 47 16.61 -3.67 3.42
N TYR A 48 16.40 -2.46 2.90
CA TYR A 48 16.20 -2.16 1.47
C TYR A 48 17.29 -1.18 1.04
N LYS A 49 17.98 -1.49 -0.04
CA LYS A 49 19.09 -0.66 -0.53
C LYS A 49 18.75 0.05 -1.83
N ASP A 50 18.84 1.38 -1.82
CA ASP A 50 18.75 2.21 -3.02
C ASP A 50 20.17 2.43 -3.58
N LYS A 51 20.42 1.88 -4.78
CA LYS A 51 21.73 2.02 -5.45
C LYS A 51 21.96 3.39 -6.09
N LYS A 52 20.92 4.23 -6.19
CA LYS A 52 20.99 5.56 -6.79
C LYS A 52 21.36 6.65 -5.79
N ILE A 53 21.12 6.43 -4.51
CA ILE A 53 21.59 7.32 -3.46
C ILE A 53 23.11 7.12 -3.37
N GLY A 54 23.87 8.17 -3.67
CA GLY A 54 25.32 8.11 -3.52
C GLY A 54 25.71 7.69 -2.11
N SER A 55 26.71 6.83 -1.97
CA SER A 55 27.16 6.36 -0.66
C SER A 55 27.76 7.53 0.10
N SER A 56 26.96 8.20 0.90
CA SER A 56 27.43 9.12 1.92
C SER A 56 26.91 8.66 3.26
N THR A 57 27.80 8.58 4.24
CA THR A 57 27.43 8.37 5.63
C THR A 57 27.23 9.72 6.27
N SER A 58 26.09 9.92 6.94
CA SER A 58 25.86 11.07 7.78
C SER A 58 25.65 10.60 9.21
N GLY A 59 26.51 11.02 10.13
CA GLY A 59 26.41 10.61 11.54
C GLY A 59 26.57 9.11 11.77
N GLY A 60 27.29 8.38 10.87
CA GLY A 60 27.47 6.93 10.97
C GLY A 60 26.35 6.08 10.39
N GLU A 61 25.29 6.67 9.87
CA GLU A 61 24.19 5.95 9.19
C GLU A 61 24.46 5.87 7.68
N ASP A 62 24.20 4.69 7.06
CA ASP A 62 24.24 4.51 5.62
C ASP A 62 22.95 5.09 5.01
N LEU A 63 23.10 6.20 4.27
CA LEU A 63 21.97 6.89 3.64
C LEU A 63 21.29 6.07 2.54
N THR A 64 21.95 5.02 2.05
CA THR A 64 21.38 4.14 1.01
C THR A 64 20.41 3.10 1.54
N ILE A 65 20.34 2.95 2.86
CA ILE A 65 19.54 1.89 3.53
C ILE A 65 18.27 2.46 4.14
N THR A 66 17.16 1.85 3.78
CA THR A 66 15.87 2.01 4.44
C THR A 66 15.49 0.72 5.16
N LYS A 67 15.12 0.82 6.41
CA LYS A 67 14.76 -0.32 7.26
C LYS A 67 13.25 -0.42 7.44
N VAL A 68 12.72 -1.62 7.18
CA VAL A 68 11.34 -2.02 7.50
C VAL A 68 11.35 -2.91 8.72
N SER A 69 10.59 -2.56 9.74
CA SER A 69 10.53 -3.30 11.00
C SER A 69 9.11 -3.37 11.56
N LYS A 70 8.82 -4.39 12.36
CA LYS A 70 7.55 -4.52 13.08
C LYS A 70 7.58 -3.68 14.35
N VAL A 71 6.52 -2.92 14.62
CA VAL A 71 6.31 -2.19 15.88
C VAL A 71 5.29 -2.92 16.75
N SER A 72 4.17 -3.34 16.13
CA SER A 72 3.11 -4.11 16.77
C SER A 72 2.51 -5.09 15.77
N GLU A 73 1.46 -5.82 16.14
CA GLU A 73 0.78 -6.73 15.20
C GLU A 73 0.28 -6.02 13.95
N ASN A 74 -0.19 -4.80 14.10
CA ASN A 74 -0.83 -4.03 13.01
C ASN A 74 -0.02 -2.80 12.59
N THR A 75 1.21 -2.61 13.10
CA THR A 75 2.00 -1.41 12.79
C THR A 75 3.39 -1.77 12.32
N THR A 76 3.70 -1.30 11.13
CA THR A 76 5.03 -1.42 10.50
C THR A 76 5.72 -0.07 10.56
N LYS A 77 6.99 -0.07 10.95
CA LYS A 77 7.86 1.11 10.92
C LYS A 77 8.78 1.06 9.71
N ILE A 78 8.84 2.18 8.98
CA ILE A 78 9.76 2.36 7.87
C ILE A 78 10.58 3.63 8.12
N LYS A 79 11.89 3.48 8.24
CA LYS A 79 12.82 4.59 8.47
C LYS A 79 14.01 4.54 7.55
N GLY A 80 14.48 5.70 7.10
CA GLY A 80 15.60 5.79 6.18
C GLY A 80 15.79 7.19 5.64
N TYR A 81 16.35 7.23 4.43
CA TYR A 81 16.62 8.47 3.71
C TYR A 81 16.11 8.35 2.27
N ALA A 82 15.60 9.46 1.74
CA ALA A 82 15.24 9.60 0.34
C ALA A 82 16.08 10.70 -0.30
N ALA A 83 16.46 10.51 -1.55
CA ALA A 83 17.24 11.49 -2.29
C ALA A 83 16.32 12.49 -2.98
N ARG A 84 16.77 13.74 -3.03
CA ARG A 84 16.14 14.78 -3.84
C ARG A 84 16.47 14.55 -5.33
N SER A 85 15.46 14.72 -6.18
CA SER A 85 15.54 14.30 -7.58
C SER A 85 16.58 15.06 -8.42
N TYR A 86 16.94 16.29 -8.04
CA TYR A 86 17.81 17.15 -8.88
C TYR A 86 19.24 17.38 -8.36
N ASP A 87 19.53 17.21 -7.07
CA ASP A 87 20.86 17.47 -6.50
C ASP A 87 21.40 16.36 -5.59
N GLY A 88 20.61 15.32 -5.38
CA GLY A 88 20.98 14.18 -4.54
C GLY A 88 21.01 14.44 -3.03
N GLY A 89 20.54 15.62 -2.59
CA GLY A 89 20.40 15.91 -1.17
C GLY A 89 19.49 14.88 -0.48
N ALA A 90 19.93 14.32 0.66
CA ALA A 90 19.18 13.29 1.38
C ALA A 90 18.32 13.91 2.47
N LYS A 91 17.08 13.45 2.59
CA LYS A 91 16.16 13.78 3.69
C LYS A 91 15.79 12.52 4.45
N ARG A 92 15.92 12.59 5.77
CA ARG A 92 15.48 11.52 6.68
C ARG A 92 13.97 11.48 6.76
N PHE A 93 13.43 10.27 6.84
CA PHE A 93 12.03 10.01 7.15
C PHE A 93 11.91 8.91 8.21
N ASP A 94 10.80 8.92 8.94
CA ASP A 94 10.42 7.88 9.90
C ASP A 94 8.89 7.80 9.92
N PHE A 95 8.33 6.68 9.43
CA PHE A 95 6.90 6.47 9.26
C PHE A 95 6.43 5.26 10.05
N ASN A 96 5.27 5.38 10.71
CA ASN A 96 4.49 4.26 11.20
C ASN A 96 3.28 4.05 10.29
N ILE A 97 3.11 2.84 9.79
CA ILE A 97 2.02 2.48 8.89
C ILE A 97 1.16 1.43 9.57
N SER A 98 -0.11 1.75 9.80
CA SER A 98 -1.07 0.87 10.47
C SER A 98 -2.02 0.14 9.52
N LYS A 99 -2.03 0.49 8.24
CA LYS A 99 -2.92 -0.12 7.24
C LYS A 99 -2.26 -0.15 5.87
N TRP A 100 -2.44 -1.28 5.19
CA TRP A 100 -1.96 -1.49 3.84
C TRP A 100 -3.10 -1.90 2.92
N LYS A 101 -3.00 -1.55 1.65
CA LYS A 101 -3.87 -2.01 0.56
C LYS A 101 -3.03 -2.84 -0.39
N LYS A 102 -3.46 -4.08 -0.63
CA LYS A 102 -2.81 -4.99 -1.58
C LYS A 102 -3.62 -5.04 -2.87
N THR A 103 -2.95 -4.91 -3.99
CA THR A 103 -3.53 -5.11 -5.33
C THR A 103 -3.14 -6.50 -5.83
N ILE A 104 -4.16 -7.26 -6.24
CA ILE A 104 -4.02 -8.60 -6.81
C ILE A 104 -4.52 -8.55 -8.26
N LYS A 105 -3.71 -9.07 -9.18
CA LYS A 105 -4.06 -9.23 -10.58
C LYS A 105 -3.78 -10.66 -11.04
N ASP A 106 -4.74 -11.31 -11.70
CA ASP A 106 -4.63 -12.70 -12.17
C ASP A 106 -4.20 -13.69 -11.07
N GLY A 107 -4.69 -13.47 -9.83
CA GLY A 107 -4.33 -14.30 -8.67
C GLY A 107 -2.91 -14.08 -8.15
N LYS A 108 -2.18 -13.08 -8.63
CA LYS A 108 -0.83 -12.72 -8.17
C LYS A 108 -0.83 -11.41 -7.42
N ASP A 109 -0.12 -11.35 -6.32
CA ASP A 109 0.15 -10.13 -5.60
C ASP A 109 1.04 -9.21 -6.46
N ILE A 110 0.56 -8.01 -6.78
CA ILE A 110 1.28 -7.04 -7.62
C ILE A 110 2.00 -6.03 -6.74
N LYS A 111 1.26 -5.36 -5.86
CA LYS A 111 1.80 -4.32 -4.98
C LYS A 111 1.03 -4.22 -3.67
N SER A 112 1.70 -3.68 -2.65
CA SER A 112 1.06 -3.15 -1.44
C SER A 112 1.33 -1.65 -1.32
N GLU A 113 0.31 -0.89 -0.95
CA GLU A 113 0.35 0.56 -0.78
C GLU A 113 -0.02 0.91 0.66
N ALA A 114 0.75 1.78 1.29
CA ALA A 114 0.42 2.29 2.61
C ALA A 114 -0.86 3.14 2.55
N ALA A 115 -1.84 2.82 3.38
CA ALA A 115 -3.15 3.49 3.41
C ALA A 115 -3.33 4.41 4.62
N ASN A 116 -2.58 4.17 5.71
CA ASN A 116 -2.61 5.00 6.90
C ASN A 116 -1.18 5.18 7.43
N ILE A 117 -0.63 6.37 7.22
CA ILE A 117 0.76 6.73 7.50
C ILE A 117 0.78 7.78 8.59
N ALA A 118 1.47 7.49 9.70
CA ALA A 118 1.82 8.46 10.72
C ALA A 118 3.30 8.84 10.57
N VAL A 119 3.58 10.14 10.56
CA VAL A 119 4.93 10.68 10.45
C VAL A 119 5.49 10.86 11.86
N GLU A 120 6.57 10.13 12.19
CA GLU A 120 7.27 10.24 13.48
C GLU A 120 8.34 11.35 13.46
N LYS A 121 8.99 11.51 12.28
CA LYS A 121 9.97 12.57 12.05
C LYS A 121 9.85 13.09 10.63
N GLY A 122 9.88 14.41 10.48
CA GLY A 122 9.72 15.10 9.22
C GLY A 122 8.40 15.86 9.17
N ASP A 123 8.20 16.83 10.09
CA ASP A 123 6.96 17.62 10.22
C ASP A 123 6.60 18.41 8.97
N ASP A 124 7.55 18.53 8.05
CA ASP A 124 7.45 19.23 6.77
C ASP A 124 7.16 18.32 5.57
N LEU A 125 6.93 17.01 5.80
CA LEU A 125 6.68 16.04 4.73
C LEU A 125 5.20 16.04 4.29
N THR A 126 4.98 16.17 2.99
CA THR A 126 3.66 16.13 2.35
C THR A 126 3.63 15.15 1.17
N ASP A 127 2.45 14.86 0.65
CA ASP A 127 2.25 13.99 -0.52
C ASP A 127 2.98 12.64 -0.41
N ILE A 128 2.90 12.01 0.77
CA ILE A 128 3.62 10.78 1.06
C ILE A 128 2.96 9.62 0.34
N SER A 129 3.75 8.87 -0.43
CA SER A 129 3.37 7.59 -1.04
C SER A 129 4.40 6.53 -0.71
N ILE A 130 3.95 5.35 -0.27
CA ILE A 130 4.80 4.20 0.04
C ILE A 130 4.20 2.98 -0.64
N VAL A 131 4.96 2.39 -1.57
CA VAL A 131 4.54 1.25 -2.38
C VAL A 131 5.59 0.16 -2.35
N TYR A 132 5.18 -1.07 -2.13
CA TYR A 132 6.01 -2.25 -2.27
C TYR A 132 5.54 -3.08 -3.47
N TYR A 133 6.45 -3.42 -4.37
CA TYR A 133 6.23 -4.25 -5.54
C TYR A 133 6.74 -5.66 -5.29
N TYR A 134 5.85 -6.66 -5.39
CA TYR A 134 6.17 -8.05 -5.04
C TYR A 134 7.08 -8.72 -6.06
N ASP A 135 6.91 -8.44 -7.35
CA ASP A 135 7.66 -9.04 -8.45
C ASP A 135 9.15 -8.70 -8.42
N SER A 136 9.47 -7.45 -8.07
CA SER A 136 10.83 -6.92 -8.02
C SER A 136 11.42 -6.82 -6.63
N SER A 137 10.63 -7.17 -5.59
CA SER A 137 10.98 -6.97 -4.17
C SER A 137 11.45 -5.54 -3.88
N THR A 138 10.81 -4.56 -4.54
CA THR A 138 11.19 -3.15 -4.49
C THR A 138 10.25 -2.36 -3.59
N LEU A 139 10.82 -1.57 -2.69
CA LEU A 139 10.13 -0.56 -1.89
C LEU A 139 10.39 0.81 -2.51
N GLU A 140 9.32 1.51 -2.85
CA GLU A 140 9.34 2.86 -3.37
C GLU A 140 8.66 3.80 -2.39
N ILE A 141 9.33 4.90 -2.04
CA ILE A 141 8.84 5.92 -1.11
C ILE A 141 9.03 7.27 -1.77
N THR A 142 7.95 8.03 -1.90
CA THR A 142 8.00 9.40 -2.40
C THR A 142 7.33 10.34 -1.41
N PHE A 143 7.83 11.55 -1.31
CA PHE A 143 7.21 12.64 -0.56
C PHE A 143 7.74 14.00 -1.03
N LYS A 144 7.05 15.06 -0.63
CA LYS A 144 7.47 16.45 -0.87
C LYS A 144 7.83 17.13 0.44
N ILE A 145 8.67 18.17 0.33
CA ILE A 145 8.99 19.09 1.43
C ILE A 145 8.71 20.50 0.96
N ASN A 146 8.03 21.31 1.81
CA ASN A 146 7.86 22.74 1.60
C ASN A 146 7.45 23.11 0.17
N TYR A 147 6.35 22.57 -0.33
CA TYR A 147 5.68 22.96 -1.57
C TYR A 147 6.45 22.74 -2.89
N GLY A 148 7.55 21.99 -2.93
CA GLY A 148 8.17 21.86 -4.25
C GLY A 148 9.33 20.91 -4.43
N ASN A 149 9.89 20.34 -3.40
CA ASN A 149 11.02 19.41 -3.55
C ASN A 149 10.54 17.96 -3.46
N ASP A 150 10.65 17.23 -4.57
CA ASP A 150 10.35 15.81 -4.63
C ASP A 150 11.53 14.98 -4.13
N TYR A 151 11.23 14.05 -3.23
CA TYR A 151 12.18 13.07 -2.69
C TYR A 151 11.74 11.67 -3.09
N LEU A 152 12.70 10.84 -3.46
CA LEU A 152 12.46 9.45 -3.85
C LEU A 152 13.49 8.54 -3.16
N PHE A 153 13.00 7.45 -2.60
CA PHE A 153 13.76 6.25 -2.29
C PHE A 153 13.20 5.10 -3.15
N LYS A 154 14.08 4.34 -3.81
CA LYS A 154 13.71 3.15 -4.57
C LYS A 154 14.72 2.04 -4.32
N GLY A 155 14.48 1.26 -3.28
CA GLY A 155 15.38 0.23 -2.81
C GLY A 155 14.86 -1.18 -3.00
N THR A 156 15.77 -2.12 -3.28
CA THR A 156 15.46 -3.56 -3.30
C THR A 156 15.79 -4.20 -1.97
N LYS A 157 14.97 -5.22 -1.60
CA LYS A 157 15.17 -6.03 -0.38
C LYS A 157 16.57 -6.66 -0.40
N GLN A 158 17.29 -6.52 0.71
CA GLN A 158 18.57 -7.19 0.90
C GLN A 158 18.35 -8.59 1.50
N PRO A 159 19.24 -9.53 1.23
CA PRO A 159 19.19 -10.89 1.79
C PRO A 159 19.12 -10.93 3.31
#